data_90ddab9f5d54e7c02fac95ec480c3ee0
#
_entry.id   90ddab9f5d54e7c02fac95ec480c3ee0
#
_cell.length_a   1.000
_cell.length_b   1.000
_cell.length_c   1.000
_cell.angle_alpha   90.00
_cell.angle_beta   90.00
_cell.angle_gamma   90.00
#
_symmetry.space_group_name_H-M   'P 1'
#
loop_
_entity.id
_entity.type
_entity.pdbx_description
1 polymer ?
#
loop_
_entity_poly.entity_id
_entity_poly.type
_entity_poly.pdbx_seq_one_letter_code
_entity_poly.pdbx_strand_id
1 'polypeptide(L)'
;ALWYSQNLQMMDTVVEAPKMFREMDGIKLENVQLPNALETFWHCRNVELKKVQIDKADYLFMHSENIRIDNYSQNGNYSFQYCKNVEIHNAVINSKDAFWNTENVTVYDSELNGEYLGWHSHNLRLVNCRISGTQPLCYAHDLVMENCMMADDADL
;
A
#
# COMPACT_ATOMS: atom_id res chain seq x y z
N ALA A 1 -17.31 9.11 -0.47
CA ALA A 1 -18.22 8.81 0.64
C ALA A 1 -17.49 8.20 1.82
N LEU A 2 -18.13 8.08 2.94
CA LEU A 2 -17.55 7.62 4.21
C LEU A 2 -16.35 8.49 4.61
N TRP A 3 -16.46 9.78 4.46
CA TRP A 3 -15.47 10.73 4.91
C TRP A 3 -15.76 11.18 6.35
N TYR A 4 -14.72 11.40 7.13
CA TYR A 4 -14.81 11.87 8.52
C TYR A 4 -15.57 10.90 9.45
N SER A 5 -15.72 9.65 9.03
CA SER A 5 -16.35 8.61 9.86
C SER A 5 -15.32 7.94 10.76
N GLN A 6 -15.76 7.24 11.78
CA GLN A 6 -14.89 6.54 12.72
C GLN A 6 -15.35 5.11 12.97
N ASN A 7 -14.40 4.23 13.22
CA ASN A 7 -14.66 2.86 13.65
C ASN A 7 -15.58 2.10 12.70
N LEU A 8 -15.27 2.15 11.40
CA LEU A 8 -15.99 1.41 10.37
C LEU A 8 -15.56 -0.05 10.36
N GLN A 9 -16.53 -0.96 10.30
CA GLN A 9 -16.32 -2.37 9.96
C GLN A 9 -17.12 -2.71 8.72
N MET A 10 -16.48 -3.34 7.74
CA MET A 10 -17.12 -3.72 6.49
C MET A 10 -16.65 -5.13 6.11
N MET A 11 -17.59 -6.00 5.80
CA MET A 11 -17.30 -7.39 5.44
C MET A 11 -18.13 -7.80 4.23
N ASP A 12 -17.55 -8.65 3.38
CA ASP A 12 -18.25 -9.29 2.26
C ASP A 12 -18.96 -8.26 1.37
N THR A 13 -18.28 -7.18 1.04
CA THR A 13 -18.88 -6.00 0.40
C THR A 13 -18.07 -5.61 -0.84
N VAL A 14 -18.80 -5.16 -1.86
CA VAL A 14 -18.21 -4.54 -3.06
C VAL A 14 -18.58 -3.06 -3.08
N VAL A 15 -17.56 -2.20 -3.21
CA VAL A 15 -17.76 -0.76 -3.30
C VAL A 15 -17.23 -0.28 -4.66
N GLU A 16 -18.12 0.06 -5.55
CA GLU A 16 -17.74 0.51 -6.91
C GLU A 16 -17.42 2.00 -6.99
N ALA A 17 -17.79 2.77 -5.98
CA ALA A 17 -17.58 4.21 -5.97
C ALA A 17 -16.13 4.60 -5.72
N PRO A 18 -15.60 5.60 -6.42
CA PRO A 18 -14.28 6.14 -6.13
C PRO A 18 -14.29 7.11 -4.95
N LYS A 19 -13.10 7.53 -4.54
CA LYS A 19 -12.88 8.58 -3.52
C LYS A 19 -13.51 8.24 -2.18
N MET A 20 -13.33 6.99 -1.78
CA MET A 20 -13.85 6.46 -0.52
C MET A 20 -12.84 6.66 0.61
N PHE A 21 -13.33 6.67 1.84
CA PHE A 21 -12.49 6.61 3.05
C PHE A 21 -11.49 7.75 3.14
N ARG A 22 -11.94 8.93 3.50
CA ARG A 22 -11.06 10.08 3.72
C ARG A 22 -11.24 10.63 5.13
N GLU A 23 -10.14 11.06 5.73
CA GLU A 23 -10.12 11.64 7.08
C GLU A 23 -10.79 10.72 8.10
N MET A 24 -10.49 9.43 8.04
CA MET A 24 -11.12 8.43 8.91
C MET A 24 -10.15 7.91 9.95
N ASP A 25 -10.68 7.59 11.11
CA ASP A 25 -9.95 6.95 12.19
C ASP A 25 -10.65 5.62 12.55
N GLY A 26 -9.99 4.52 12.28
CA GLY A 26 -10.55 3.20 12.54
C GLY A 26 -11.32 2.63 11.36
N ILE A 27 -10.64 1.80 10.56
CA ILE A 27 -11.23 1.11 9.41
C ILE A 27 -10.82 -0.35 9.50
N LYS A 28 -11.81 -1.26 9.45
CA LYS A 28 -11.55 -2.71 9.30
C LYS A 28 -12.34 -3.23 8.12
N LEU A 29 -11.63 -3.70 7.11
CA LEU A 29 -12.25 -4.32 5.94
C LEU A 29 -11.83 -5.79 5.87
N GLU A 30 -12.78 -6.69 5.67
CA GLU A 30 -12.54 -8.10 5.45
C GLU A 30 -13.35 -8.62 4.28
N ASN A 31 -12.69 -9.27 3.32
CA ASN A 31 -13.32 -9.75 2.10
C ASN A 31 -14.08 -8.64 1.37
N VAL A 32 -13.36 -7.60 0.99
CA VAL A 32 -13.93 -6.41 0.34
C VAL A 32 -13.25 -6.20 -1.01
N GLN A 33 -14.04 -5.82 -1.99
CA GLN A 33 -13.55 -5.48 -3.32
C GLN A 33 -13.83 -4.00 -3.60
N LEU A 34 -12.80 -3.30 -4.08
CA LEU A 34 -12.87 -1.90 -4.46
C LEU A 34 -12.44 -1.78 -5.93
N PRO A 35 -13.35 -2.07 -6.89
CA PRO A 35 -12.95 -2.13 -8.30
C PRO A 35 -12.69 -0.78 -8.96
N ASN A 36 -12.95 0.32 -8.28
CA ASN A 36 -12.72 1.67 -8.80
C ASN A 36 -12.24 2.59 -7.69
N ALA A 37 -11.04 2.32 -7.18
CA ALA A 37 -10.54 2.95 -5.95
C ALA A 37 -9.67 4.19 -6.20
N LEU A 38 -10.02 4.98 -7.19
CA LEU A 38 -9.33 6.25 -7.44
C LEU A 38 -9.38 7.14 -6.20
N GLU A 39 -8.22 7.66 -5.78
CA GLU A 39 -8.11 8.65 -4.71
C GLU A 39 -8.79 8.21 -3.41
N THR A 40 -8.48 6.98 -2.97
CA THR A 40 -9.13 6.33 -1.83
C THR A 40 -8.14 6.18 -0.67
N PHE A 41 -8.61 6.15 0.57
CA PHE A 41 -7.83 6.09 1.81
C PHE A 41 -6.88 7.28 1.98
N TRP A 42 -7.39 8.46 1.91
CA TRP A 42 -6.59 9.67 2.14
C TRP A 42 -6.71 10.17 3.57
N HIS A 43 -5.57 10.44 4.20
CA HIS A 43 -5.51 10.95 5.57
C HIS A 43 -6.26 10.07 6.57
N CYS A 44 -6.11 8.75 6.43
CA CYS A 44 -6.72 7.78 7.32
C CYS A 44 -5.70 7.28 8.33
N ARG A 45 -6.18 6.79 9.47
CA ARG A 45 -5.34 6.16 10.48
C ARG A 45 -6.06 4.99 11.14
N ASN A 46 -5.24 4.05 11.65
CA ASN A 46 -5.74 2.82 12.28
C ASN A 46 -6.60 2.00 11.32
N VAL A 47 -5.93 1.53 10.26
CA VAL A 47 -6.56 0.79 9.16
C VAL A 47 -6.10 -0.66 9.17
N GLU A 48 -7.04 -1.59 9.15
CA GLU A 48 -6.78 -3.02 8.97
C GLU A 48 -7.52 -3.53 7.74
N LEU A 49 -6.77 -4.15 6.82
CA LEU A 49 -7.32 -4.77 5.62
C LEU A 49 -6.97 -6.25 5.60
N LYS A 50 -7.96 -7.12 5.38
CA LYS A 50 -7.77 -8.55 5.23
C LYS A 50 -8.61 -9.06 4.07
N LYS A 51 -7.98 -9.75 3.11
CA LYS A 51 -8.64 -10.23 1.89
C LYS A 51 -9.32 -9.09 1.14
N VAL A 52 -8.55 -8.10 0.76
CA VAL A 52 -9.05 -6.93 0.04
C VAL A 52 -8.41 -6.87 -1.33
N GLN A 53 -9.22 -6.68 -2.35
CA GLN A 53 -8.79 -6.52 -3.73
C GLN A 53 -9.15 -5.12 -4.21
N ILE A 54 -8.15 -4.42 -4.75
CA ILE A 54 -8.29 -3.00 -5.11
C ILE A 54 -7.81 -2.79 -6.54
N ASP A 55 -8.66 -2.21 -7.37
CA ASP A 55 -8.35 -1.92 -8.76
C ASP A 55 -8.58 -0.46 -9.11
N LYS A 56 -7.95 0.01 -10.20
CA LYS A 56 -8.00 1.39 -10.68
C LYS A 56 -7.65 2.39 -9.56
N ALA A 57 -6.65 2.07 -8.80
CA ALA A 57 -6.37 2.70 -7.51
C ALA A 57 -5.26 3.75 -7.59
N ASP A 58 -5.32 4.65 -8.55
CA ASP A 58 -4.37 5.75 -8.59
C ASP A 58 -4.54 6.66 -7.37
N TYR A 59 -3.42 7.07 -6.76
CA TYR A 59 -3.37 7.89 -5.56
C TYR A 59 -4.07 7.24 -4.35
N LEU A 60 -3.63 6.02 -4.01
CA LEU A 60 -4.18 5.23 -2.92
C LEU A 60 -3.36 5.39 -1.63
N PHE A 61 -4.02 5.50 -0.49
CA PHE A 61 -3.35 5.61 0.82
C PHE A 61 -2.38 6.80 0.90
N MET A 62 -2.84 7.97 0.60
CA MET A 62 -2.00 9.18 0.71
C MET A 62 -2.02 9.71 2.13
N HIS A 63 -0.86 10.03 2.70
CA HIS A 63 -0.74 10.63 4.03
C HIS A 63 -1.51 9.90 5.13
N SER A 64 -1.45 8.58 5.11
CA SER A 64 -2.16 7.72 6.08
C SER A 64 -1.16 7.04 7.01
N GLU A 65 -1.61 6.58 8.17
CA GLU A 65 -0.72 5.99 9.16
C GLU A 65 -1.36 4.85 9.95
N ASN A 66 -0.53 4.01 10.55
CA ASN A 66 -0.94 2.85 11.35
C ASN A 66 -1.82 1.93 10.53
N ILE A 67 -1.22 1.31 9.51
CA ILE A 67 -1.90 0.48 8.53
C ILE A 67 -1.38 -0.95 8.65
N ARG A 68 -2.30 -1.92 8.76
CA ARG A 68 -2.01 -3.35 8.72
C ARG A 68 -2.79 -4.01 7.61
N ILE A 69 -2.08 -4.77 6.77
CA ILE A 69 -2.65 -5.39 5.58
C ILE A 69 -2.19 -6.85 5.53
N ASP A 70 -3.13 -7.76 5.27
CA ASP A 70 -2.85 -9.16 5.04
C ASP A 70 -3.74 -9.72 3.94
N ASN A 71 -3.17 -10.51 3.03
CA ASN A 71 -3.88 -11.11 1.91
C ASN A 71 -4.56 -10.03 1.04
N TYR A 72 -3.78 -9.45 0.14
CA TYR A 72 -4.13 -8.17 -0.48
C TYR A 72 -3.63 -8.12 -1.92
N SER A 73 -4.41 -7.53 -2.80
CA SER A 73 -3.95 -7.22 -4.14
C SER A 73 -4.38 -5.81 -4.56
N GLN A 74 -3.50 -5.15 -5.29
CA GLN A 74 -3.70 -3.77 -5.69
C GLN A 74 -3.17 -3.52 -7.08
N ASN A 75 -3.97 -2.83 -7.88
CA ASN A 75 -3.57 -2.31 -9.19
C ASN A 75 -3.87 -0.82 -9.24
N GLY A 76 -2.84 -0.01 -9.40
CA GLY A 76 -2.96 1.44 -9.46
C GLY A 76 -1.67 2.11 -9.02
N ASN A 77 -1.44 3.34 -9.47
CA ASN A 77 -0.19 4.06 -9.30
C ASN A 77 -0.22 5.06 -8.15
N TYR A 78 0.96 5.43 -7.65
CA TYR A 78 1.14 6.45 -6.61
C TYR A 78 0.47 6.04 -5.30
N SER A 79 0.89 4.88 -4.76
CA SER A 79 0.28 4.31 -3.57
C SER A 79 1.18 4.42 -2.34
N PHE A 80 0.56 4.57 -1.17
CA PHE A 80 1.22 4.65 0.13
C PHE A 80 2.21 5.82 0.25
N GLN A 81 2.04 6.89 -0.50
CA GLN A 81 2.94 8.02 -0.43
C GLN A 81 2.71 8.82 0.86
N TYR A 82 3.79 9.22 1.50
CA TYR A 82 3.77 9.90 2.80
C TYR A 82 3.07 9.12 3.92
N CYS A 83 3.04 7.80 3.82
CA CYS A 83 2.47 6.96 4.88
C CYS A 83 3.49 6.66 5.96
N LYS A 84 3.02 6.35 7.17
CA LYS A 84 3.85 6.01 8.33
C LYS A 84 3.30 4.79 9.05
N ASN A 85 4.20 3.95 9.57
CA ASN A 85 3.85 2.80 10.39
C ASN A 85 2.91 1.86 9.64
N VAL A 86 3.46 1.21 8.61
CA VAL A 86 2.72 0.30 7.72
C VAL A 86 3.33 -1.10 7.82
N GLU A 87 2.49 -2.11 8.01
CA GLU A 87 2.88 -3.51 7.99
C GLU A 87 2.01 -4.26 6.99
N ILE A 88 2.65 -4.94 6.04
CA ILE A 88 1.97 -5.62 4.93
C ILE A 88 2.45 -7.06 4.85
N HIS A 89 1.52 -8.02 4.77
CA HIS A 89 1.78 -9.43 4.59
C HIS A 89 1.00 -9.98 3.40
N ASN A 90 1.63 -10.86 2.62
CA ASN A 90 0.97 -11.64 1.56
C ASN A 90 0.22 -10.76 0.56
N ALA A 91 0.95 -9.85 -0.07
CA ALA A 91 0.37 -8.89 -1.00
C ALA A 91 0.98 -8.99 -2.39
N VAL A 92 0.19 -8.61 -3.39
CA VAL A 92 0.67 -8.25 -4.72
C VAL A 92 0.33 -6.79 -4.96
N ILE A 93 1.34 -5.96 -5.09
CA ILE A 93 1.17 -4.52 -5.29
C ILE A 93 1.76 -4.14 -6.64
N ASN A 94 0.90 -3.77 -7.56
CA ASN A 94 1.27 -3.29 -8.88
C ASN A 94 1.06 -1.78 -8.92
N SER A 95 2.15 -1.04 -8.70
CA SER A 95 2.07 0.40 -8.53
C SER A 95 3.38 1.06 -8.93
N LYS A 96 3.29 2.06 -9.78
CA LYS A 96 4.38 3.01 -9.98
C LYS A 96 4.45 3.93 -8.76
N ASP A 97 5.67 4.32 -8.36
CA ASP A 97 5.92 5.23 -7.23
C ASP A 97 5.27 4.78 -5.91
N ALA A 98 5.26 3.47 -5.64
CA ALA A 98 4.77 2.97 -4.36
C ALA A 98 5.74 3.31 -3.22
N PHE A 99 5.21 3.65 -2.05
CA PHE A 99 5.97 3.92 -0.82
C PHE A 99 6.92 5.12 -0.91
N TRP A 100 6.60 6.09 -1.73
CA TRP A 100 7.40 7.30 -1.85
C TRP A 100 7.31 8.14 -0.57
N ASN A 101 8.47 8.50 -0.02
CA ASN A 101 8.56 9.35 1.18
C ASN A 101 7.81 8.79 2.40
N THR A 102 7.91 7.46 2.60
CA THR A 102 7.30 6.78 3.75
C THR A 102 8.25 6.72 4.95
N GLU A 103 7.71 6.42 6.13
CA GLU A 103 8.46 6.13 7.34
C GLU A 103 7.95 4.84 8.00
N ASN A 104 8.88 3.98 8.41
CA ASN A 104 8.58 2.76 9.18
C ASN A 104 7.59 1.84 8.46
N VAL A 105 8.00 1.33 7.32
CA VAL A 105 7.21 0.38 6.53
C VAL A 105 7.92 -0.97 6.52
N THR A 106 7.20 -2.05 6.81
CA THR A 106 7.69 -3.40 6.66
C THR A 106 6.73 -4.22 5.79
N VAL A 107 7.29 -4.89 4.79
CA VAL A 107 6.52 -5.72 3.84
C VAL A 107 7.07 -7.14 3.88
N TYR A 108 6.18 -8.12 4.08
CA TYR A 108 6.52 -9.54 4.15
C TYR A 108 5.83 -10.34 3.04
N ASP A 109 6.55 -11.31 2.50
CA ASP A 109 5.98 -12.35 1.64
C ASP A 109 5.14 -11.80 0.49
N SER A 110 5.69 -10.82 -0.24
CA SER A 110 4.91 -10.04 -1.20
C SER A 110 5.64 -9.87 -2.54
N GLU A 111 4.87 -9.53 -3.56
CA GLU A 111 5.38 -9.08 -4.84
C GLU A 111 5.12 -7.58 -4.99
N LEU A 112 6.16 -6.84 -5.30
CA LEU A 112 6.13 -5.40 -5.48
C LEU A 112 6.58 -5.09 -6.89
N ASN A 113 5.65 -4.71 -7.75
CA ASN A 113 5.89 -4.52 -9.18
C ASN A 113 5.57 -3.07 -9.56
N GLY A 114 6.51 -2.41 -10.21
CA GLY A 114 6.31 -1.06 -10.70
C GLY A 114 7.55 -0.19 -10.55
N GLU A 115 7.61 0.87 -11.33
CA GLU A 115 8.75 1.77 -11.38
C GLU A 115 8.88 2.57 -10.08
N TYR A 116 10.12 2.88 -9.70
CA TYR A 116 10.46 3.85 -8.65
C TYR A 116 9.96 3.47 -7.25
N LEU A 117 10.00 2.19 -6.92
CA LEU A 117 9.59 1.68 -5.60
C LEU A 117 10.43 2.30 -4.48
N GLY A 118 9.78 2.79 -3.43
CA GLY A 118 10.42 3.17 -2.18
C GLY A 118 11.32 4.40 -2.23
N TRP A 119 11.17 5.25 -3.22
CA TRP A 119 12.01 6.46 -3.32
C TRP A 119 11.80 7.37 -2.11
N HIS A 120 12.91 7.87 -1.57
CA HIS A 120 12.93 8.74 -0.40
C HIS A 120 12.26 8.14 0.84
N SER A 121 12.22 6.82 0.93
CA SER A 121 11.70 6.14 2.13
C SER A 121 12.71 6.19 3.28
N HIS A 122 12.19 6.15 4.50
CA HIS A 122 12.97 6.07 5.72
C HIS A 122 12.52 4.85 6.53
N ASN A 123 13.47 3.95 6.81
CA ASN A 123 13.21 2.72 7.53
C ASN A 123 12.20 1.83 6.81
N LEU A 124 12.53 1.45 5.58
CA LEU A 124 11.79 0.47 4.80
C LEU A 124 12.45 -0.90 4.97
N ARG A 125 11.68 -1.90 5.34
CA ARG A 125 12.15 -3.27 5.48
C ARG A 125 11.33 -4.20 4.59
N LEU A 126 12.03 -4.94 3.73
CA LEU A 126 11.43 -5.90 2.80
C LEU A 126 11.92 -7.30 3.16
N VAL A 127 11.01 -8.21 3.46
CA VAL A 127 11.32 -9.59 3.88
C VAL A 127 10.59 -10.58 2.98
N ASN A 128 11.32 -11.48 2.33
CA ASN A 128 10.76 -12.47 1.41
C ASN A 128 9.93 -11.82 0.29
N CYS A 129 10.45 -10.77 -0.32
CA CYS A 129 9.74 -10.05 -1.36
C CYS A 129 10.41 -10.23 -2.72
N ARG A 130 9.60 -10.22 -3.77
CA ARG A 130 10.07 -10.12 -5.14
C ARG A 130 9.80 -8.70 -5.64
N ILE A 131 10.83 -8.06 -6.15
CA ILE A 131 10.78 -6.67 -6.61
C ILE A 131 11.04 -6.64 -8.11
N SER A 132 10.14 -5.97 -8.85
CA SER A 132 10.31 -5.74 -10.28
C SER A 132 9.96 -4.30 -10.64
N GLY A 133 10.50 -3.84 -11.77
CA GLY A 133 10.32 -2.46 -12.22
C GLY A 133 11.60 -1.65 -12.10
N THR A 134 11.77 -0.65 -12.94
CA THR A 134 13.01 0.11 -13.04
C THR A 134 13.26 1.00 -11.82
N GLN A 135 14.53 1.22 -11.51
CA GLN A 135 15.02 2.15 -10.48
C GLN A 135 14.36 2.00 -9.11
N PRO A 136 14.33 0.78 -8.54
CA PRO A 136 13.77 0.64 -7.20
C PRO A 136 14.73 1.19 -6.13
N LEU A 137 14.15 1.66 -5.03
CA LEU A 137 14.84 1.94 -3.77
C LEU A 137 15.92 3.02 -3.84
N CYS A 138 15.81 3.94 -4.79
CA CYS A 138 16.72 5.08 -4.86
C CYS A 138 16.39 6.09 -3.75
N TYR A 139 17.43 6.72 -3.21
CA TYR A 139 17.31 7.71 -2.12
C TYR A 139 16.65 7.16 -0.85
N ALA A 140 16.67 5.85 -0.66
CA ALA A 140 16.16 5.22 0.56
C ALA A 140 17.16 5.34 1.71
N HIS A 141 16.67 5.58 2.91
CA HIS A 141 17.48 5.66 4.13
C HIS A 141 17.10 4.53 5.10
N ASP A 142 18.10 3.86 5.64
CA ASP A 142 17.90 2.76 6.58
C ASP A 142 17.08 1.62 5.99
N LEU A 143 17.45 1.22 4.78
CA LEU A 143 16.82 0.13 4.04
C LEU A 143 17.35 -1.22 4.51
N VAL A 144 16.44 -2.18 4.78
CA VAL A 144 16.78 -3.56 5.07
C VAL A 144 16.06 -4.49 4.09
N MET A 145 16.80 -5.41 3.50
CA MET A 145 16.26 -6.45 2.61
C MET A 145 16.74 -7.81 3.08
N GLU A 146 15.80 -8.71 3.33
CA GLU A 146 16.10 -10.10 3.74
C GLU A 146 15.37 -11.08 2.81
N ASN A 147 16.10 -12.05 2.26
CA ASN A 147 15.55 -13.09 1.39
C ASN A 147 14.71 -12.52 0.25
N CYS A 148 15.18 -11.47 -0.37
CA CYS A 148 14.48 -10.81 -1.46
C CYS A 148 15.09 -11.20 -2.81
N MET A 149 14.29 -11.12 -3.86
CA MET A 149 14.73 -11.25 -5.23
C MET A 149 14.42 -9.95 -5.98
N MET A 150 15.41 -9.40 -6.61
CA MET A 150 15.23 -8.27 -7.54
C MET A 150 15.26 -8.85 -8.96
N ALA A 151 14.17 -8.63 -9.69
CA ALA A 151 14.04 -9.12 -11.06
C ALA A 151 15.01 -8.41 -12.01
N ASP A 152 15.21 -8.96 -13.19
CA ASP A 152 16.18 -8.44 -14.17
C ASP A 152 15.80 -7.05 -14.71
N ASP A 153 14.54 -6.66 -14.61
CA ASP A 153 14.08 -5.33 -14.99
C ASP A 153 14.22 -4.28 -13.86
N ALA A 154 14.65 -4.70 -12.69
CA ALA A 154 14.95 -3.79 -11.58
C ALA A 154 16.34 -3.17 -11.79
N ASP A 155 16.49 -2.43 -12.87
CA ASP A 155 17.74 -1.92 -13.39
C ASP A 155 17.90 -0.41 -13.16
N LEU A 156 19.12 0.07 -13.46
CA LEU A 156 19.54 1.47 -13.32
C LEU A 156 19.55 1.95 -11.86
#